data_1cfbe7e5e30128c9291cde212d429af6
#
_entry.id   1cfbe7e5e30128c9291cde212d429af6
#
_cell.length_a   1.000
_cell.length_b   1.000
_cell.length_c   1.000
_cell.angle_alpha   90.00
_cell.angle_beta   90.00
_cell.angle_gamma   90.00
#
_symmetry.space_group_name_H-M   'P 1'
#
loop_
_entity.id
_entity.type
_entity.pdbx_description
1 polymer ?
#
loop_
_entity_poly.entity_id
_entity_poly.type
_entity_poly.pdbx_seq_one_letter_code
_entity_poly.pdbx_strand_id
1 'polypeptide(L)'
;AEWPSVVQAIRAAMACGVPPDSIEIQPLVQRWMDLASRWMDGDLAFLGRWGSMLRQQPGLPLPAGMDLELLDYIDDAIRRRLAVLAKYLSPDEQQHLNKTRPEWRALLERSERLMTDGVPPHDPAARELARDWRALMDRTVGHDAALGERLLEVYENEPLLQAGMAFTPTLRKYIRQAADP
;
A
#
# COMPACT_ATOMS: atom_id res chain seq x y z
N ALA A 1 4.75 -15.04 -10.59
CA ALA A 1 4.82 -14.48 -11.93
C ALA A 1 4.69 -12.95 -12.03
N GLU A 2 4.44 -12.23 -10.92
CA GLU A 2 4.21 -10.77 -10.95
C GLU A 2 5.50 -9.94 -10.88
N TRP A 3 6.56 -10.44 -10.24
CA TRP A 3 7.83 -9.71 -10.06
C TRP A 3 8.45 -9.21 -11.38
N PRO A 4 8.58 -10.03 -12.44
CA PRO A 4 9.19 -9.57 -13.68
C PRO A 4 8.46 -8.38 -14.30
N SER A 5 7.14 -8.35 -14.26
CA SER A 5 6.35 -7.26 -14.82
C SER A 5 6.52 -5.95 -14.04
N VAL A 6 6.61 -6.01 -12.72
CA VAL A 6 6.84 -4.83 -11.87
C VAL A 6 8.26 -4.30 -12.05
N VAL A 7 9.26 -5.17 -12.06
CA VAL A 7 10.66 -4.81 -12.32
C VAL A 7 10.79 -4.13 -13.68
N GLN A 8 10.19 -4.69 -14.73
CA GLN A 8 10.23 -4.11 -16.06
C GLN A 8 9.57 -2.72 -16.13
N ALA A 9 8.42 -2.57 -15.47
CA ALA A 9 7.71 -1.28 -15.44
C ALA A 9 8.52 -0.20 -14.70
N ILE A 10 9.15 -0.56 -13.57
CA ILE A 10 10.02 0.36 -12.82
C ILE A 10 11.23 0.76 -13.68
N ARG A 11 11.88 -0.20 -14.35
CA ARG A 11 12.99 0.12 -15.25
C ARG A 11 12.61 1.03 -16.40
N ALA A 12 11.42 0.84 -16.97
CA ALA A 12 10.90 1.73 -18.01
C ALA A 12 10.73 3.16 -17.45
N ALA A 13 10.20 3.32 -16.25
CA ALA A 13 10.08 4.62 -15.59
C ALA A 13 11.46 5.26 -15.34
N MET A 14 12.43 4.50 -14.84
CA MET A 14 13.82 4.97 -14.64
C MET A 14 14.45 5.43 -15.97
N ALA A 15 14.29 4.64 -17.04
CA ALA A 15 14.80 4.97 -18.36
C ALA A 15 14.15 6.24 -18.95
N CYS A 16 12.90 6.52 -18.61
CA CYS A 16 12.19 7.76 -18.94
C CYS A 16 12.57 8.94 -18.03
N GLY A 17 13.46 8.76 -17.07
CA GLY A 17 13.90 9.79 -16.14
C GLY A 17 12.85 10.18 -15.10
N VAL A 18 11.87 9.32 -14.82
CA VAL A 18 10.87 9.56 -13.75
C VAL A 18 11.59 9.56 -12.40
N PRO A 19 11.56 10.64 -11.63
CA PRO A 19 12.26 10.69 -10.35
C PRO A 19 11.51 9.88 -9.28
N PRO A 20 12.22 9.34 -8.26
CA PRO A 20 11.64 8.46 -7.24
C PRO A 20 10.60 9.17 -6.34
N ASP A 21 10.57 10.49 -6.31
CA ASP A 21 9.58 11.30 -5.59
C ASP A 21 8.35 11.69 -6.46
N SER A 22 8.35 11.29 -7.74
CA SER A 22 7.20 11.54 -8.61
C SER A 22 5.98 10.75 -8.18
N ILE A 23 4.81 11.36 -8.32
CA ILE A 23 3.53 10.68 -8.13
C ILE A 23 3.33 9.53 -9.14
N GLU A 24 3.94 9.62 -10.31
CA GLU A 24 3.82 8.65 -11.40
C GLU A 24 4.38 7.29 -11.04
N ILE A 25 5.45 7.24 -10.24
CA ILE A 25 6.06 5.98 -9.82
C ILE A 25 5.32 5.30 -8.65
N GLN A 26 4.53 6.05 -7.90
CA GLN A 26 3.93 5.56 -6.65
C GLN A 26 3.02 4.33 -6.82
N PRO A 27 2.25 4.16 -7.89
CA PRO A 27 1.50 2.92 -8.13
C PRO A 27 2.42 1.68 -8.23
N LEU A 28 3.59 1.83 -8.86
CA LEU A 28 4.56 0.76 -8.96
C LEU A 28 5.26 0.49 -7.62
N VAL A 29 5.56 1.56 -6.86
CA VAL A 29 6.09 1.45 -5.49
C VAL A 29 5.12 0.71 -4.59
N GLN A 30 3.84 1.05 -4.64
CA GLN A 30 2.81 0.34 -3.86
C GLN A 30 2.75 -1.14 -4.24
N ARG A 31 2.73 -1.43 -5.53
CA ARG A 31 2.71 -2.82 -6.03
C ARG A 31 3.97 -3.59 -5.62
N TRP A 32 5.13 -2.96 -5.66
CA TRP A 32 6.39 -3.52 -5.15
C TRP A 32 6.27 -3.87 -3.66
N MET A 33 5.81 -2.93 -2.83
CA MET A 33 5.63 -3.14 -1.39
C MET A 33 4.65 -4.28 -1.10
N ASP A 34 3.58 -4.39 -1.86
CA ASP A 34 2.59 -5.46 -1.70
C ASP A 34 3.16 -6.84 -2.08
N LEU A 35 3.96 -6.92 -3.15
CA LEU A 35 4.67 -8.14 -3.53
C LEU A 35 5.71 -8.53 -2.48
N ALA A 36 6.51 -7.58 -2.04
CA ALA A 36 7.52 -7.78 -1.03
C ALA A 36 6.91 -8.23 0.32
N SER A 37 5.84 -7.59 0.75
CA SER A 37 5.11 -7.98 1.96
C SER A 37 4.56 -9.40 1.86
N ARG A 38 4.02 -9.81 0.71
CA ARG A 38 3.55 -11.19 0.49
C ARG A 38 4.70 -12.21 0.53
N TRP A 39 5.85 -11.84 -0.03
CA TRP A 39 7.02 -12.71 -0.08
C TRP A 39 7.66 -12.91 1.30
N MET A 40 7.59 -11.88 2.16
CA MET A 40 8.20 -11.85 3.50
C MET A 40 7.19 -12.14 4.63
N ASP A 41 6.01 -12.65 4.30
CA ASP A 41 4.92 -12.91 5.26
C ASP A 41 4.63 -11.72 6.20
N GLY A 42 4.74 -10.50 5.65
CA GLY A 42 4.47 -9.24 6.36
C GLY A 42 5.67 -8.66 7.14
N ASP A 43 6.82 -9.35 7.21
CA ASP A 43 8.02 -8.82 7.89
C ASP A 43 8.74 -7.76 7.05
N LEU A 44 8.27 -6.52 7.15
CA LEU A 44 8.90 -5.38 6.47
C LEU A 44 10.30 -5.03 7.02
N ALA A 45 10.58 -5.40 8.29
CA ALA A 45 11.91 -5.19 8.86
C ALA A 45 12.94 -6.12 8.20
N PHE A 46 12.51 -7.30 7.79
CA PHE A 46 13.35 -8.21 7.00
C PHE A 46 13.73 -7.61 5.65
N LEU A 47 12.82 -6.89 4.97
CA LEU A 47 13.14 -6.19 3.72
C LEU A 47 14.29 -5.19 3.87
N GLY A 48 14.29 -4.40 4.94
CA GLY A 48 15.38 -3.47 5.23
C GLY A 48 16.70 -4.18 5.46
N ARG A 49 16.68 -5.29 6.23
CA ARG A 49 17.87 -6.12 6.47
C ARG A 49 18.37 -6.79 5.19
N TRP A 50 17.47 -7.31 4.37
CA TRP A 50 17.79 -7.94 3.09
C TRP A 50 18.42 -6.94 2.10
N GLY A 51 17.86 -5.74 1.95
CA GLY A 51 18.44 -4.67 1.15
C GLY A 51 19.84 -4.26 1.64
N SER A 52 20.03 -4.16 2.97
CA SER A 52 21.35 -3.87 3.56
C SER A 52 22.36 -4.98 3.29
N MET A 53 21.96 -6.24 3.39
CA MET A 53 22.80 -7.40 3.08
C MET A 53 23.24 -7.40 1.61
N LEU A 54 22.34 -7.12 0.69
CA LEU A 54 22.65 -7.06 -0.74
C LEU A 54 23.68 -5.97 -1.08
N ARG A 55 23.58 -4.81 -0.42
CA ARG A 55 24.58 -3.73 -0.58
C ARG A 55 25.95 -4.10 -0.04
N GLN A 56 26.00 -4.94 1.00
CA GLN A 56 27.26 -5.43 1.59
C GLN A 56 27.90 -6.57 0.77
N GLN A 57 27.10 -7.28 -0.03
CA GLN A 57 27.54 -8.42 -0.84
C GLN A 57 27.08 -8.27 -2.30
N PRO A 58 27.68 -7.36 -3.08
CA PRO A 58 27.21 -7.02 -4.42
C PRO A 58 27.34 -8.17 -5.46
N GLY A 59 27.95 -9.29 -5.08
CA GLY A 59 28.06 -10.49 -5.93
C GLY A 59 26.95 -11.52 -5.77
N LEU A 60 25.97 -11.27 -4.89
CA LEU A 60 24.82 -12.19 -4.75
C LEU A 60 23.89 -12.11 -5.97
N PRO A 61 23.42 -13.27 -6.50
CA PRO A 61 22.47 -13.28 -7.60
C PRO A 61 21.14 -12.68 -7.14
N LEU A 62 20.71 -11.62 -7.81
CA LEU A 62 19.42 -10.97 -7.58
C LEU A 62 18.35 -11.61 -8.48
N PRO A 63 17.14 -11.88 -7.93
CA PRO A 63 16.08 -12.48 -8.72
C PRO A 63 15.48 -11.51 -9.75
N ALA A 64 14.92 -12.06 -10.82
CA ALA A 64 14.02 -11.37 -11.75
C ALA A 64 14.56 -10.09 -12.43
N GLY A 65 15.88 -10.02 -12.71
CA GLY A 65 16.48 -8.86 -13.36
C GLY A 65 16.60 -7.61 -12.48
N MET A 66 16.55 -7.79 -11.18
CA MET A 66 16.87 -6.75 -10.19
C MET A 66 18.37 -6.50 -10.16
N ASP A 67 18.77 -5.27 -9.86
CA ASP A 67 20.13 -4.87 -9.53
C ASP A 67 20.12 -3.80 -8.44
N LEU A 68 21.28 -3.39 -7.98
CA LEU A 68 21.40 -2.41 -6.91
C LEU A 68 20.83 -1.04 -7.30
N GLU A 69 20.96 -0.62 -8.55
CA GLU A 69 20.43 0.65 -9.04
C GLU A 69 18.90 0.70 -8.91
N LEU A 70 18.22 -0.37 -9.34
CA LEU A 70 16.77 -0.49 -9.21
C LEU A 70 16.35 -0.54 -7.74
N LEU A 71 17.08 -1.28 -6.90
CA LEU A 71 16.79 -1.37 -5.47
C LEU A 71 16.95 -0.01 -4.78
N ASP A 72 18.00 0.75 -5.10
CA ASP A 72 18.23 2.07 -4.54
C ASP A 72 17.14 3.07 -4.97
N TYR A 73 16.74 3.01 -6.23
CA TYR A 73 15.64 3.84 -6.75
C TYR A 73 14.33 3.56 -6.02
N ILE A 74 13.96 2.28 -5.84
CA ILE A 74 12.75 1.89 -5.12
C ILE A 74 12.84 2.21 -3.64
N ASP A 75 13.98 1.99 -3.01
CA ASP A 75 14.23 2.35 -1.61
C ASP A 75 14.04 3.85 -1.39
N ASP A 76 14.53 4.69 -2.31
CA ASP A 76 14.34 6.13 -2.21
C ASP A 76 12.86 6.50 -2.34
N ALA A 77 12.15 5.92 -3.29
CA ALA A 77 10.72 6.15 -3.47
C ALA A 77 9.89 5.70 -2.25
N ILE A 78 10.22 4.55 -1.65
CA ILE A 78 9.57 4.06 -0.41
C ILE A 78 9.88 5.00 0.75
N ARG A 79 11.13 5.41 0.95
CA ARG A 79 11.53 6.34 2.04
C ARG A 79 10.79 7.66 1.95
N ARG A 80 10.60 8.21 0.75
CA ARG A 80 9.85 9.45 0.54
C ARG A 80 8.37 9.28 0.91
N ARG A 81 7.77 8.17 0.51
CA ARG A 81 6.39 7.82 0.90
C ARG A 81 6.24 7.70 2.42
N LEU A 82 7.16 6.98 3.07
CA LEU A 82 7.16 6.83 4.53
C LEU A 82 7.45 8.15 5.26
N ALA A 83 8.28 9.02 4.70
CA ALA A 83 8.55 10.34 5.27
C ALA A 83 7.30 11.24 5.27
N VAL A 84 6.39 11.09 4.28
CA VAL A 84 5.10 11.78 4.31
C VAL A 84 4.24 11.25 5.46
N LEU A 85 4.14 9.93 5.63
CA LEU A 85 3.42 9.34 6.76
C LEU A 85 4.00 9.77 8.11
N ALA A 86 5.32 9.88 8.22
CA ALA A 86 6.00 10.27 9.46
C ALA A 86 5.72 11.72 9.90
N LYS A 87 5.19 12.57 9.03
CA LYS A 87 4.72 13.90 9.43
C LYS A 87 3.47 13.87 10.32
N TYR A 88 2.67 12.80 10.20
CA TYR A 88 1.35 12.68 10.80
C TYR A 88 1.26 11.56 11.83
N LEU A 89 2.11 10.52 11.69
CA LEU A 89 2.06 9.30 12.47
C LEU A 89 3.41 9.01 13.13
N SER A 90 3.40 8.69 14.40
CA SER A 90 4.56 8.19 15.12
C SER A 90 5.02 6.82 14.58
N PRO A 91 6.25 6.39 14.83
CA PRO A 91 6.73 5.06 14.44
C PRO A 91 5.89 3.92 15.00
N ASP A 92 5.41 4.04 16.24
CA ASP A 92 4.57 3.02 16.88
C ASP A 92 3.19 2.91 16.21
N GLU A 93 2.58 4.05 15.86
CA GLU A 93 1.33 4.09 15.10
C GLU A 93 1.51 3.46 13.71
N GLN A 94 2.59 3.79 13.00
CA GLN A 94 2.90 3.18 11.70
C GLN A 94 3.10 1.67 11.80
N GLN A 95 3.79 1.19 12.85
CA GLN A 95 3.95 -0.25 13.09
C GLN A 95 2.61 -0.93 13.39
N HIS A 96 1.74 -0.27 14.13
CA HIS A 96 0.41 -0.78 14.44
C HIS A 96 -0.45 -0.94 13.19
N LEU A 97 -0.45 0.05 12.28
CA LEU A 97 -1.16 -0.02 11.00
C LEU A 97 -0.70 -1.20 10.12
N ASN A 98 0.56 -1.57 10.19
CA ASN A 98 1.08 -2.67 9.39
C ASN A 98 0.54 -4.04 9.81
N LYS A 99 0.10 -4.22 11.06
CA LYS A 99 -0.43 -5.49 11.58
C LYS A 99 -1.72 -5.93 10.88
N THR A 100 -2.56 -5.00 10.49
CA THR A 100 -3.84 -5.27 9.82
C THR A 100 -3.75 -5.29 8.29
N ARG A 101 -2.56 -5.11 7.73
CA ARG A 101 -2.34 -5.02 6.29
C ARG A 101 -2.86 -6.23 5.47
N PRO A 102 -2.69 -7.48 5.90
CA PRO A 102 -3.25 -8.63 5.19
C PRO A 102 -4.78 -8.61 5.13
N GLU A 103 -5.43 -8.21 6.24
CA GLU A 103 -6.88 -8.11 6.33
C GLU A 103 -7.42 -7.00 5.42
N TRP A 104 -6.74 -5.85 5.36
CA TRP A 104 -7.05 -4.77 4.43
C TRP A 104 -6.98 -5.22 2.97
N ARG A 105 -5.96 -6.01 2.61
CA ARG A 105 -5.85 -6.55 1.25
C ARG A 105 -7.06 -7.42 0.89
N ALA A 106 -7.41 -8.39 1.74
CA ALA A 106 -8.55 -9.27 1.52
C ALA A 106 -9.87 -8.48 1.37
N LEU A 107 -10.04 -7.44 2.18
CA LEU A 107 -11.21 -6.58 2.14
C LEU A 107 -11.28 -5.73 0.86
N LEU A 108 -10.15 -5.19 0.42
CA LEU A 108 -10.05 -4.44 -0.84
C LEU A 108 -10.33 -5.33 -2.06
N GLU A 109 -9.78 -6.55 -2.10
CA GLU A 109 -10.06 -7.52 -3.16
C GLU A 109 -11.55 -7.92 -3.20
N ARG A 110 -12.19 -8.06 -2.04
CA ARG A 110 -13.65 -8.30 -1.95
C ARG A 110 -14.44 -7.10 -2.46
N SER A 111 -14.01 -5.89 -2.11
CA SER A 111 -14.62 -4.64 -2.56
C SER A 111 -14.58 -4.51 -4.08
N GLU A 112 -13.42 -4.77 -4.67
CA GLU A 112 -13.20 -4.70 -6.11
C GLU A 112 -14.06 -5.71 -6.86
N ARG A 113 -14.19 -6.94 -6.34
CA ARG A 113 -15.10 -7.96 -6.91
C ARG A 113 -16.55 -7.48 -6.90
N LEU A 114 -17.08 -7.02 -5.74
CA LEU A 114 -18.45 -6.56 -5.65
C LEU A 114 -18.76 -5.41 -6.62
N MET A 115 -17.82 -4.46 -6.74
CA MET A 115 -17.97 -3.34 -7.68
C MET A 115 -17.88 -3.78 -9.13
N THR A 116 -17.00 -4.71 -9.48
CA THR A 116 -16.86 -5.26 -10.84
C THR A 116 -18.09 -6.06 -11.24
N ASP A 117 -18.66 -6.81 -10.30
CA ASP A 117 -19.89 -7.59 -10.50
C ASP A 117 -21.15 -6.70 -10.52
N GLY A 118 -21.00 -5.38 -10.34
CA GLY A 118 -22.09 -4.41 -10.37
C GLY A 118 -23.05 -4.52 -9.18
N VAL A 119 -22.61 -5.11 -8.06
CA VAL A 119 -23.41 -5.24 -6.84
C VAL A 119 -23.75 -3.85 -6.28
N PRO A 120 -25.05 -3.50 -6.14
CA PRO A 120 -25.40 -2.17 -5.68
C PRO A 120 -25.09 -1.97 -4.18
N PRO A 121 -24.84 -0.73 -3.71
CA PRO A 121 -24.47 -0.46 -2.31
C PRO A 121 -25.51 -0.93 -1.28
N HIS A 122 -26.80 -0.96 -1.63
CA HIS A 122 -27.88 -1.41 -0.74
C HIS A 122 -28.00 -2.94 -0.63
N ASP A 123 -27.24 -3.70 -1.40
CA ASP A 123 -27.22 -5.15 -1.33
C ASP A 123 -26.69 -5.63 0.03
N PRO A 124 -27.24 -6.74 0.58
CA PRO A 124 -26.74 -7.33 1.82
C PRO A 124 -25.22 -7.58 1.86
N ALA A 125 -24.62 -8.02 0.74
CA ALA A 125 -23.19 -8.28 0.64
C ALA A 125 -22.36 -6.98 0.71
N ALA A 126 -22.84 -5.88 0.12
CA ALA A 126 -22.20 -4.57 0.22
C ALA A 126 -22.30 -3.98 1.64
N ARG A 127 -23.45 -4.15 2.29
CA ARG A 127 -23.65 -3.74 3.68
C ARG A 127 -22.77 -4.53 4.66
N GLU A 128 -22.59 -5.82 4.42
CA GLU A 128 -21.66 -6.65 5.19
C GLU A 128 -20.23 -6.16 5.00
N LEU A 129 -19.81 -5.90 3.75
CA LEU A 129 -18.51 -5.31 3.44
C LEU A 129 -18.30 -3.98 4.20
N ALA A 130 -19.30 -3.10 4.24
CA ALA A 130 -19.21 -1.83 4.96
C ALA A 130 -19.08 -2.00 6.48
N ARG A 131 -19.74 -3.01 7.07
CA ARG A 131 -19.55 -3.37 8.49
C ARG A 131 -18.15 -3.89 8.77
N ASP A 132 -17.64 -4.81 7.92
CA ASP A 132 -16.29 -5.36 8.03
C ASP A 132 -15.23 -4.27 7.89
N TRP A 133 -15.47 -3.32 6.97
CA TRP A 133 -14.62 -2.13 6.77
C TRP A 133 -14.50 -1.31 8.05
N ARG A 134 -15.63 -0.99 8.68
CA ARG A 134 -15.66 -0.21 9.92
C ARG A 134 -14.96 -0.94 11.06
N ALA A 135 -15.23 -2.24 11.22
CA ALA A 135 -14.60 -3.06 12.23
C ALA A 135 -13.09 -3.19 12.04
N LEU A 136 -12.63 -3.32 10.78
CA LEU A 136 -11.20 -3.38 10.47
C LEU A 136 -10.53 -2.02 10.70
N MET A 137 -11.17 -0.90 10.33
CA MET A 137 -10.66 0.44 10.60
C MET A 137 -10.47 0.65 12.09
N ASP A 138 -11.46 0.32 12.91
CA ASP A 138 -11.42 0.43 14.36
C ASP A 138 -10.25 -0.37 14.97
N ARG A 139 -10.05 -1.62 14.53
CA ARG A 139 -8.88 -2.42 14.94
C ARG A 139 -7.56 -1.84 14.43
N THR A 140 -7.54 -1.29 13.22
CA THR A 140 -6.34 -0.70 12.60
C THR A 140 -5.83 0.49 13.39
N VAL A 141 -6.73 1.29 13.94
CA VAL A 141 -6.38 2.46 14.76
C VAL A 141 -6.35 2.14 16.26
N GLY A 142 -6.52 0.88 16.66
CA GLY A 142 -6.48 0.44 18.04
C GLY A 142 -7.56 1.10 18.91
N HIS A 143 -8.75 1.32 18.34
CA HIS A 143 -9.88 2.02 18.96
C HIS A 143 -9.60 3.51 19.27
N ASP A 144 -8.56 4.10 18.68
CA ASP A 144 -8.24 5.53 18.78
C ASP A 144 -8.93 6.30 17.65
N ALA A 145 -10.05 6.92 17.93
CA ALA A 145 -10.82 7.70 16.96
C ALA A 145 -10.01 8.89 16.40
N ALA A 146 -9.17 9.54 17.22
CA ALA A 146 -8.35 10.66 16.77
C ALA A 146 -7.26 10.21 15.78
N LEU A 147 -6.68 9.02 15.97
CA LEU A 147 -5.78 8.41 15.01
C LEU A 147 -6.53 8.09 13.71
N GLY A 148 -7.76 7.59 13.80
CA GLY A 148 -8.61 7.31 12.65
C GLY A 148 -8.90 8.54 11.80
N GLU A 149 -9.26 9.65 12.43
CA GLU A 149 -9.50 10.93 11.75
C GLU A 149 -8.24 11.47 11.09
N ARG A 150 -7.10 11.48 11.80
CA ARG A 150 -5.81 11.89 11.22
C ARG A 150 -5.42 11.01 10.02
N LEU A 151 -5.63 9.70 10.09
CA LEU A 151 -5.31 8.78 9.02
C LEU A 151 -6.14 9.07 7.76
N LEU A 152 -7.44 9.31 7.92
CA LEU A 152 -8.31 9.70 6.82
C LEU A 152 -7.88 11.04 6.20
N GLU A 153 -7.59 12.05 7.03
CA GLU A 153 -7.10 13.36 6.60
C GLU A 153 -5.81 13.25 5.79
N VAL A 154 -4.86 12.45 6.24
CA VAL A 154 -3.59 12.20 5.54
C VAL A 154 -3.84 11.62 4.14
N TYR A 155 -4.68 10.60 4.04
CA TYR A 155 -5.00 9.99 2.74
C TYR A 155 -5.87 10.87 1.84
N GLU A 156 -6.56 11.87 2.38
CA GLU A 156 -7.32 12.84 1.58
C GLU A 156 -6.44 13.98 1.08
N ASN A 157 -5.42 14.37 1.82
CA ASN A 157 -4.63 15.57 1.55
C ASN A 157 -3.25 15.29 0.93
N GLU A 158 -2.75 14.03 0.98
CA GLU A 158 -1.41 13.69 0.48
C GLU A 158 -1.49 12.89 -0.83
N PRO A 159 -1.34 13.54 -1.99
CA PRO A 159 -1.44 12.87 -3.30
C PRO A 159 -0.46 11.70 -3.47
N LEU A 160 0.74 11.82 -2.86
CA LEU A 160 1.75 10.77 -2.91
C LEU A 160 1.26 9.47 -2.27
N LEU A 161 0.45 9.57 -1.22
CA LEU A 161 -0.12 8.41 -0.53
C LEU A 161 -1.35 7.86 -1.24
N GLN A 162 -2.10 8.71 -1.93
CA GLN A 162 -3.27 8.30 -2.72
C GLN A 162 -2.86 7.48 -3.94
N ALA A 163 -1.72 7.81 -4.54
CA ALA A 163 -1.26 7.15 -5.75
C ALA A 163 -0.93 5.67 -5.50
N GLY A 164 -1.54 4.80 -6.31
CA GLY A 164 -1.37 3.35 -6.22
C GLY A 164 -2.16 2.67 -5.10
N MET A 165 -2.93 3.41 -4.31
CA MET A 165 -3.81 2.80 -3.33
C MET A 165 -5.07 2.25 -3.99
N ALA A 166 -5.47 1.04 -3.57
CA ALA A 166 -6.75 0.45 -3.94
C ALA A 166 -7.95 1.20 -3.34
N PHE A 167 -7.71 2.06 -2.32
CA PHE A 167 -8.74 2.87 -1.67
C PHE A 167 -9.08 4.14 -2.47
N THR A 168 -9.70 3.93 -3.63
CA THR A 168 -10.07 5.00 -4.56
C THR A 168 -11.25 5.84 -4.06
N PRO A 169 -11.43 7.08 -4.57
CA PRO A 169 -12.63 7.89 -4.28
C PRO A 169 -13.94 7.16 -4.60
N THR A 170 -13.96 6.35 -5.68
CA THR A 170 -15.12 5.55 -6.08
C THR A 170 -15.44 4.48 -5.04
N LEU A 171 -14.44 3.76 -4.55
CA LEU A 171 -14.62 2.78 -3.49
C LEU A 171 -15.09 3.43 -2.19
N ARG A 172 -14.52 4.58 -1.81
CA ARG A 172 -14.97 5.34 -0.62
C ARG A 172 -16.45 5.71 -0.71
N LYS A 173 -16.88 6.18 -1.87
CA LYS A 173 -18.30 6.49 -2.11
C LYS A 173 -19.17 5.24 -1.99
N TYR A 174 -18.75 4.13 -2.58
CA TYR A 174 -19.47 2.85 -2.52
C TYR A 174 -19.62 2.36 -1.07
N ILE A 175 -18.54 2.33 -0.28
CA ILE A 175 -18.58 1.92 1.13
C ILE A 175 -19.47 2.86 1.96
N ARG A 176 -19.41 4.16 1.73
CA ARG A 176 -20.26 5.14 2.43
C ARG A 176 -21.74 4.88 2.14
N GLN A 177 -22.10 4.70 0.86
CA GLN A 177 -23.48 4.39 0.46
C GLN A 177 -23.96 3.03 1.01
N ALA A 178 -23.08 2.04 1.14
CA ALA A 178 -23.41 0.75 1.71
C ALA A 178 -23.54 0.79 3.24
N ALA A 179 -22.95 1.77 3.91
CA ALA A 179 -23.05 1.98 5.35
C ALA A 179 -24.31 2.75 5.76
N ASP A 180 -24.92 3.48 4.82
CA ASP A 180 -26.18 4.19 5.07
C ASP A 180 -27.33 3.17 5.15
N PRO A 181 -28.24 3.31 6.13
CA PRO A 181 -29.34 2.35 6.36
C PRO A 181 -30.40 2.35 5.26
#